data_1065888ab189a70c18984ad75ee9ce79
#
_entry.id   1065888ab189a70c18984ad75ee9ce79
#
_cell.length_a   1.000
_cell.length_b   1.000
_cell.length_c   1.000
_cell.angle_alpha   90.00
_cell.angle_beta   90.00
_cell.angle_gamma   90.00
#
_symmetry.space_group_name_H-M   'P 1'
#
loop_
_entity.id
_entity.type
_entity.pdbx_description
1 polymer ?
#
loop_
_entity_poly.entity_id
_entity_poly.type
_entity_poly.pdbx_seq_one_letter_code
_entity_poly.pdbx_strand_id
1 'polypeptide(L)'
;MKTVPGQLRAKALKGAPCLAMSATSTKSEIDELRINLGFREANTVVLKASPIQSHFNYVKLRRPANIYGSYGLEENDKPGLIQLLDRIYLDEYVESIKNGKKLKKAIFFFRREDDIPDVYDYICERLPAQAANPDTIPWVQNHSGIGPVTAESIRQRRDSISLYLSTSVMLLGLDFEDIEIVVMIRPFNFCHYLVQAAGRGGRKMENGLRRRVLFYLLYNNSDISKNVPGLSQAVRSFCQASSCLKEYLRKYFDSDAECQPNLDWCCSSCLGIES
;
A
#
# COMPACT_ATOMS: atom_id res chain seq x y z
N MET A 1 -5.97 22.54 14.55
CA MET A 1 -7.18 22.73 13.71
C MET A 1 -8.22 21.62 13.92
N LYS A 2 -8.36 21.11 15.16
CA LYS A 2 -9.17 19.93 15.51
C LYS A 2 -10.65 20.23 15.88
N THR A 3 -11.08 21.47 15.82
CA THR A 3 -12.37 21.89 16.40
C THR A 3 -13.48 22.24 15.41
N VAL A 4 -13.18 22.35 14.11
CA VAL A 4 -14.13 22.86 13.12
C VAL A 4 -15.35 21.94 12.90
N PRO A 5 -15.21 20.61 12.74
CA PRO A 5 -16.38 19.74 12.52
C PRO A 5 -17.32 19.68 13.73
N GLY A 6 -16.78 19.60 14.94
CA GLY A 6 -17.59 19.58 16.18
C GLY A 6 -18.30 20.91 16.44
N GLN A 7 -17.62 22.04 16.18
CA GLN A 7 -18.22 23.37 16.29
C GLN A 7 -19.29 23.63 15.23
N LEU A 8 -19.07 23.16 13.99
CA LEU A 8 -20.05 23.25 12.91
C LEU A 8 -21.32 22.47 13.29
N ARG A 9 -21.16 21.23 13.77
CA ARG A 9 -22.28 20.40 14.24
C ARG A 9 -23.04 21.05 15.38
N ALA A 10 -22.34 21.57 16.38
CA ALA A 10 -22.98 22.18 17.54
C ALA A 10 -23.75 23.47 17.20
N LYS A 11 -23.25 24.25 16.22
CA LYS A 11 -23.83 25.55 15.86
C LYS A 11 -24.85 25.47 14.73
N ALA A 12 -24.56 24.70 13.69
CA ALA A 12 -25.34 24.69 12.45
C ALA A 12 -26.27 23.48 12.29
N LEU A 13 -25.94 22.34 12.93
CA LEU A 13 -26.62 21.05 12.72
C LEU A 13 -27.22 20.49 14.03
N LYS A 14 -27.79 21.36 14.86
CA LYS A 14 -28.41 20.96 16.14
C LYS A 14 -29.46 19.87 15.88
N GLY A 15 -29.27 18.70 16.52
CA GLY A 15 -30.21 17.57 16.44
C GLY A 15 -30.12 16.72 15.18
N ALA A 16 -29.30 17.08 14.18
CA ALA A 16 -29.15 16.25 12.99
C ALA A 16 -28.40 14.96 13.29
N PRO A 17 -28.80 13.81 12.71
CA PRO A 17 -28.02 12.59 12.76
C PRO A 17 -26.66 12.82 12.10
N CYS A 18 -25.62 12.20 12.68
CA CYS A 18 -24.27 12.31 12.15
C CYS A 18 -23.68 10.92 11.98
N LEU A 19 -23.12 10.64 10.80
CA LEU A 19 -22.39 9.43 10.50
C LEU A 19 -20.91 9.79 10.31
N ALA A 20 -20.02 9.15 11.09
CA ALA A 20 -18.59 9.20 10.87
C ALA A 20 -18.13 7.83 10.35
N MET A 21 -17.36 7.83 9.26
CA MET A 21 -16.86 6.61 8.62
C MET A 21 -15.34 6.67 8.50
N SER A 22 -14.69 5.58 8.83
CA SER A 22 -13.25 5.38 8.63
C SER A 22 -13.00 3.95 8.20
N ALA A 23 -12.08 3.75 7.26
CA ALA A 23 -11.67 2.42 6.82
C ALA A 23 -10.70 1.75 7.81
N THR A 24 -9.96 2.55 8.58
CA THR A 24 -8.93 2.10 9.52
C THR A 24 -8.92 3.04 10.70
N SER A 25 -9.30 2.57 11.89
CA SER A 25 -9.25 3.35 13.13
C SER A 25 -8.99 2.44 14.30
N THR A 26 -8.09 2.86 15.18
CA THR A 26 -7.88 2.27 16.50
C THR A 26 -9.00 2.68 17.45
N LYS A 27 -9.14 1.98 18.57
CA LYS A 27 -10.10 2.35 19.62
C LYS A 27 -9.88 3.79 20.11
N SER A 28 -8.62 4.16 20.35
CA SER A 28 -8.25 5.50 20.80
C SER A 28 -8.69 6.59 19.81
N GLU A 29 -8.52 6.35 18.51
CA GLU A 29 -8.96 7.31 17.47
C GLU A 29 -10.49 7.40 17.36
N ILE A 30 -11.19 6.29 17.57
CA ILE A 30 -12.66 6.29 17.63
C ILE A 30 -13.14 7.12 18.82
N ASP A 31 -12.53 6.96 19.99
CA ASP A 31 -12.87 7.71 21.18
C ASP A 31 -12.56 9.22 21.00
N GLU A 32 -11.43 9.55 20.39
CA GLU A 32 -11.09 10.95 20.03
C GLU A 32 -12.12 11.53 19.05
N LEU A 33 -12.53 10.78 18.02
CA LEU A 33 -13.55 11.20 17.07
C LEU A 33 -14.91 11.43 17.76
N ARG A 34 -15.30 10.57 18.69
CA ARG A 34 -16.53 10.73 19.46
C ARG A 34 -16.55 12.04 20.23
N ILE A 35 -15.45 12.35 20.93
CA ILE A 35 -15.29 13.59 21.68
C ILE A 35 -15.29 14.80 20.74
N ASN A 36 -14.46 14.79 19.70
CA ASN A 36 -14.28 15.92 18.78
C ASN A 36 -15.54 16.24 17.96
N LEU A 37 -16.34 15.24 17.64
CA LEU A 37 -17.60 15.41 16.91
C LEU A 37 -18.81 15.57 17.85
N GLY A 38 -18.63 15.52 19.16
CA GLY A 38 -19.72 15.66 20.14
C GLY A 38 -20.76 14.54 20.08
N PHE A 39 -20.33 13.31 19.79
CA PHE A 39 -21.21 12.14 19.87
C PHE A 39 -21.56 11.84 21.33
N ARG A 40 -22.82 11.71 21.64
CA ARG A 40 -23.31 11.34 22.97
C ARG A 40 -23.29 9.82 23.13
N GLU A 41 -22.74 9.32 24.21
CA GLU A 41 -22.59 7.87 24.45
C GLU A 41 -23.91 7.12 24.38
N ALA A 42 -24.95 7.65 25.01
CA ALA A 42 -26.28 7.05 25.03
C ALA A 42 -26.95 6.91 23.64
N ASN A 43 -26.53 7.72 22.64
CA ASN A 43 -27.17 7.80 21.34
C ASN A 43 -26.18 7.50 20.19
N THR A 44 -25.09 6.81 20.48
CA THR A 44 -24.04 6.50 19.50
C THR A 44 -23.91 4.99 19.34
N VAL A 45 -24.02 4.52 18.12
CA VAL A 45 -23.70 3.13 17.76
C VAL A 45 -22.38 3.12 17.03
N VAL A 46 -21.44 2.30 17.50
CA VAL A 46 -20.14 2.06 16.84
C VAL A 46 -20.19 0.71 16.17
N LEU A 47 -20.13 0.70 14.85
CA LEU A 47 -19.98 -0.52 14.05
C LEU A 47 -18.52 -0.65 13.65
N LYS A 48 -17.88 -1.73 14.05
CA LYS A 48 -16.47 -1.99 13.78
C LYS A 48 -16.31 -3.30 13.03
N ALA A 49 -15.58 -3.27 11.93
CA ALA A 49 -15.15 -4.46 11.21
C ALA A 49 -13.63 -4.52 11.20
N SER A 50 -13.06 -5.72 11.12
CA SER A 50 -11.61 -5.87 10.99
C SER A 50 -11.12 -5.27 9.68
N PRO A 51 -10.13 -4.36 9.69
CA PRO A 51 -9.50 -3.90 8.47
C PRO A 51 -8.57 -4.95 7.86
N ILE A 52 -8.29 -6.04 8.59
CA ILE A 52 -7.37 -7.09 8.16
C ILE A 52 -8.16 -8.21 7.49
N GLN A 53 -7.99 -8.33 6.20
CA GLN A 53 -8.73 -9.26 5.35
C GLN A 53 -7.95 -10.58 5.15
N SER A 54 -8.66 -11.71 5.04
CA SER A 54 -8.06 -13.03 4.88
C SER A 54 -7.32 -13.23 3.55
N HIS A 55 -7.78 -12.55 2.48
CA HIS A 55 -7.23 -12.68 1.13
C HIS A 55 -5.87 -11.96 0.93
N PHE A 56 -5.38 -11.19 1.90
CA PHE A 56 -4.03 -10.60 1.84
C PHE A 56 -2.98 -11.56 2.37
N ASN A 57 -1.82 -11.58 1.72
CA ASN A 57 -0.60 -12.16 2.25
C ASN A 57 0.42 -11.05 2.46
N TYR A 58 0.88 -10.85 3.69
CA TYR A 58 1.85 -9.84 4.05
C TYR A 58 3.26 -10.42 4.05
N VAL A 59 4.10 -9.94 3.15
CA VAL A 59 5.49 -10.38 3.00
C VAL A 59 6.42 -9.22 3.35
N LYS A 60 7.30 -9.42 4.35
CA LYS A 60 8.37 -8.49 4.64
C LYS A 60 9.66 -8.98 4.00
N LEU A 61 10.36 -8.09 3.32
CA LEU A 61 11.68 -8.40 2.76
C LEU A 61 12.68 -7.30 3.11
N ARG A 62 13.90 -7.72 3.44
CA ARG A 62 15.01 -6.80 3.61
C ARG A 62 15.45 -6.29 2.25
N ARG A 63 15.41 -4.97 2.06
CA ARG A 63 15.99 -4.35 0.88
C ARG A 63 17.45 -3.98 1.12
N PRO A 64 18.27 -3.94 0.08
CA PRO A 64 19.63 -3.42 0.16
C PRO A 64 19.67 -1.98 0.69
N ALA A 65 20.80 -1.59 1.27
CA ALA A 65 20.99 -0.22 1.78
C ALA A 65 20.94 0.79 0.64
N ASN A 66 21.53 0.46 -0.49
CA ASN A 66 21.55 1.31 -1.68
C ASN A 66 20.34 1.00 -2.57
N ILE A 67 19.60 2.04 -2.92
CA ILE A 67 18.54 1.98 -3.93
C ILE A 67 19.15 1.72 -5.29
N TYR A 68 20.27 2.31 -5.51
CA TYR A 68 21.12 2.19 -6.68
C TYR A 68 22.13 1.06 -6.45
N GLY A 69 21.80 -0.15 -6.84
CA GLY A 69 22.84 -1.01 -7.36
C GLY A 69 23.36 -0.24 -8.56
N SER A 70 24.65 0.06 -8.59
CA SER A 70 25.28 0.79 -9.68
C SER A 70 24.67 0.34 -11.00
N TYR A 71 24.07 1.25 -11.73
CA TYR A 71 23.84 1.08 -13.14
C TYR A 71 25.22 0.92 -13.76
N GLY A 72 25.54 -0.28 -14.15
CA GLY A 72 26.79 -0.58 -14.78
C GLY A 72 27.90 -0.95 -13.81
N LEU A 73 28.35 -2.17 -13.97
CA LEU A 73 29.67 -2.66 -13.71
C LEU A 73 29.97 -3.24 -12.30
N GLU A 74 29.91 -4.56 -12.27
CA GLU A 74 30.92 -5.52 -11.83
C GLU A 74 31.58 -5.40 -10.45
N GLU A 75 31.25 -4.52 -9.55
CA GLU A 75 31.85 -4.52 -8.23
C GLU A 75 30.84 -4.47 -7.10
N ASN A 76 30.51 -5.62 -6.65
CA ASN A 76 29.81 -6.08 -5.45
C ASN A 76 28.44 -6.70 -5.72
N ASP A 77 28.38 -8.02 -5.51
CA ASP A 77 27.23 -8.93 -5.49
C ASP A 77 26.08 -8.56 -4.53
N LYS A 78 25.86 -7.30 -4.25
CA LYS A 78 24.73 -6.87 -3.43
C LYS A 78 23.57 -6.49 -4.34
N PRO A 79 22.49 -7.25 -4.31
CA PRO A 79 21.30 -6.95 -5.12
C PRO A 79 20.79 -5.56 -4.77
N GLY A 80 20.74 -4.65 -5.75
CA GLY A 80 20.10 -3.35 -5.64
C GLY A 80 18.58 -3.51 -5.49
N LEU A 81 17.88 -2.39 -5.21
CA LEU A 81 16.42 -2.41 -5.14
C LEU A 81 15.79 -2.94 -6.43
N ILE A 82 16.31 -2.57 -7.60
CA ILE A 82 15.81 -3.01 -8.90
C ILE A 82 15.90 -4.53 -9.04
N GLN A 83 17.01 -5.16 -8.67
CA GLN A 83 17.14 -6.62 -8.72
C GLN A 83 16.16 -7.32 -7.75
N LEU A 84 15.82 -6.69 -6.62
CA LEU A 84 14.79 -7.20 -5.74
C LEU A 84 13.40 -7.08 -6.36
N LEU A 85 13.11 -5.96 -7.03
CA LEU A 85 11.86 -5.74 -7.75
C LEU A 85 11.72 -6.67 -8.95
N ASP A 86 12.81 -6.98 -9.67
CA ASP A 86 12.84 -7.99 -10.73
C ASP A 86 12.39 -9.35 -10.18
N ARG A 87 13.01 -9.82 -9.12
CA ARG A 87 12.65 -11.12 -8.50
C ARG A 87 11.21 -11.18 -7.99
N ILE A 88 10.67 -10.04 -7.53
CA ILE A 88 9.29 -9.99 -7.01
C ILE A 88 8.27 -9.92 -8.15
N TYR A 89 8.56 -9.14 -9.20
CA TYR A 89 7.54 -8.81 -10.19
C TYR A 89 8.06 -8.35 -11.55
N LEU A 90 9.09 -7.51 -11.65
CA LEU A 90 9.40 -6.81 -12.90
C LEU A 90 9.89 -7.76 -14.01
N ASP A 91 10.60 -8.84 -13.68
CA ASP A 91 10.99 -9.85 -14.69
C ASP A 91 9.76 -10.54 -15.30
N GLU A 92 8.83 -11.02 -14.46
CA GLU A 92 7.57 -11.61 -14.93
C GLU A 92 6.75 -10.60 -15.74
N TYR A 93 6.75 -9.34 -15.31
CA TYR A 93 6.05 -8.23 -15.96
C TYR A 93 6.58 -7.98 -17.37
N VAL A 94 7.89 -7.79 -17.52
CA VAL A 94 8.55 -7.54 -18.80
C VAL A 94 8.34 -8.71 -19.78
N GLU A 95 8.54 -9.94 -19.30
CA GLU A 95 8.34 -11.13 -20.11
C GLU A 95 6.87 -11.33 -20.53
N SER A 96 5.93 -10.98 -19.66
CA SER A 96 4.50 -11.06 -19.99
C SER A 96 4.11 -10.07 -21.08
N ILE A 97 4.65 -8.84 -21.04
CA ILE A 97 4.42 -7.84 -22.10
C ILE A 97 5.00 -8.32 -23.43
N LYS A 98 6.26 -8.79 -23.45
CA LYS A 98 6.94 -9.27 -24.66
C LYS A 98 6.18 -10.43 -25.31
N ASN A 99 5.60 -11.30 -24.49
CA ASN A 99 4.91 -12.51 -24.94
C ASN A 99 3.40 -12.34 -25.10
N GLY A 100 2.83 -11.14 -24.91
CA GLY A 100 1.39 -10.88 -24.99
C GLY A 100 0.56 -11.67 -23.96
N LYS A 101 1.15 -12.06 -22.83
CA LYS A 101 0.44 -12.81 -21.79
C LYS A 101 -0.38 -11.88 -20.90
N LYS A 102 -1.38 -12.45 -20.23
CA LYS A 102 -2.18 -11.72 -19.26
C LYS A 102 -1.29 -11.30 -18.07
N LEU A 103 -1.30 -10.01 -17.76
CA LEU A 103 -0.55 -9.42 -16.69
C LEU A 103 -1.33 -9.46 -15.37
N LYS A 104 -0.62 -9.72 -14.27
CA LYS A 104 -1.10 -9.36 -12.93
C LYS A 104 -0.90 -7.87 -12.76
N LYS A 105 -1.93 -7.14 -12.35
CA LYS A 105 -1.79 -5.71 -12.09
C LYS A 105 -1.12 -5.46 -10.75
N ALA A 106 -0.24 -4.46 -10.72
CA ALA A 106 0.53 -4.11 -9.54
C ALA A 106 0.52 -2.62 -9.23
N ILE A 107 0.67 -2.29 -7.93
CA ILE A 107 0.97 -0.94 -7.47
C ILE A 107 2.24 -0.99 -6.65
N PHE A 108 3.20 -0.13 -7.00
CA PHE A 108 4.40 0.11 -6.22
C PHE A 108 4.29 1.46 -5.52
N PHE A 109 4.24 1.44 -4.21
CA PHE A 109 4.21 2.62 -3.37
C PHE A 109 5.62 3.01 -2.93
N PHE A 110 6.04 4.20 -3.30
CA PHE A 110 7.32 4.78 -2.92
C PHE A 110 7.10 5.82 -1.81
N ARG A 111 7.88 5.72 -0.75
CA ARG A 111 7.87 6.76 0.29
C ARG A 111 8.51 8.06 -0.22
N ARG A 112 9.47 7.96 -1.12
CA ARG A 112 10.15 9.10 -1.74
C ARG A 112 9.79 9.15 -3.23
N GLU A 113 9.41 10.34 -3.68
CA GLU A 113 9.09 10.59 -5.08
C GLU A 113 10.33 10.40 -5.96
N ASP A 114 11.50 10.81 -5.48
CA ASP A 114 12.80 10.70 -6.18
C ASP A 114 13.18 9.26 -6.57
N ASP A 115 12.60 8.26 -5.91
CA ASP A 115 12.89 6.85 -6.20
C ASP A 115 12.08 6.31 -7.41
N ILE A 116 11.05 7.04 -7.87
CA ILE A 116 10.15 6.59 -8.95
C ILE A 116 10.80 6.64 -10.33
N PRO A 117 11.51 7.73 -10.72
CA PRO A 117 12.10 7.83 -12.05
C PRO A 117 13.04 6.68 -12.38
N ASP A 118 13.87 6.26 -11.45
CA ASP A 118 14.83 5.19 -11.70
C ASP A 118 14.16 3.86 -12.08
N VAL A 119 13.08 3.51 -11.37
CA VAL A 119 12.31 2.29 -11.70
C VAL A 119 11.53 2.46 -13.00
N TYR A 120 11.02 3.65 -13.27
CA TYR A 120 10.33 3.94 -14.51
C TYR A 120 11.28 3.83 -15.72
N ASP A 121 12.44 4.45 -15.65
CA ASP A 121 13.44 4.45 -16.71
C ASP A 121 13.97 3.05 -16.96
N TYR A 122 14.23 2.27 -15.91
CA TYR A 122 14.58 0.86 -16.01
C TYR A 122 13.57 0.03 -16.80
N ILE A 123 12.26 0.25 -16.58
CA ILE A 123 11.22 -0.45 -17.33
C ILE A 123 11.22 0.01 -18.80
N CYS A 124 11.39 1.32 -19.04
CA CYS A 124 11.47 1.87 -20.40
C CYS A 124 12.64 1.28 -21.19
N GLU A 125 13.80 1.13 -20.57
CA GLU A 125 14.98 0.52 -21.19
C GLU A 125 14.76 -0.94 -21.58
N ARG A 126 14.01 -1.69 -20.78
CA ARG A 126 13.68 -3.10 -21.06
C ARG A 126 12.54 -3.30 -22.05
N LEU A 127 11.71 -2.29 -22.25
CA LEU A 127 10.51 -2.30 -23.11
C LEU A 127 10.47 -1.08 -24.05
N PRO A 128 11.52 -0.82 -24.86
CA PRO A 128 11.65 0.41 -25.63
C PRO A 128 10.54 0.59 -26.67
N ALA A 129 10.05 -0.48 -27.27
CA ALA A 129 8.97 -0.41 -28.24
C ALA A 129 7.64 0.09 -27.65
N GLN A 130 7.33 -0.34 -26.41
CA GLN A 130 6.16 0.10 -25.66
C GLN A 130 6.36 1.53 -25.11
N ALA A 131 7.57 1.85 -24.66
CA ALA A 131 7.93 3.18 -24.14
C ALA A 131 7.84 4.28 -25.20
N ALA A 132 8.02 3.94 -26.49
CA ALA A 132 7.92 4.87 -27.59
C ALA A 132 6.50 5.44 -27.80
N ASN A 133 5.45 4.83 -27.22
CA ASN A 133 4.08 5.30 -27.35
C ASN A 133 3.46 5.62 -25.97
N PRO A 134 3.58 6.88 -25.49
CA PRO A 134 3.06 7.29 -24.19
C PRO A 134 1.57 7.06 -23.97
N ASP A 135 0.78 7.05 -25.05
CA ASP A 135 -0.67 6.88 -24.96
C ASP A 135 -1.12 5.43 -24.72
N THR A 136 -0.25 4.47 -24.99
CA THR A 136 -0.56 3.05 -24.84
C THR A 136 0.33 2.33 -23.82
N ILE A 137 1.31 3.02 -23.27
CA ILE A 137 2.24 2.45 -22.28
C ILE A 137 1.49 1.86 -21.08
N PRO A 138 1.72 0.57 -20.73
CA PRO A 138 0.95 -0.10 -19.68
C PRO A 138 1.48 0.15 -18.25
N TRP A 139 2.44 1.03 -18.06
CA TRP A 139 2.91 1.49 -16.74
C TRP A 139 2.88 3.02 -16.65
N VAL A 140 2.69 3.54 -15.46
CA VAL A 140 2.58 4.98 -15.23
C VAL A 140 3.21 5.40 -13.90
N GLN A 141 3.69 6.64 -13.87
CA GLN A 141 4.01 7.34 -12.63
C GLN A 141 2.77 8.11 -12.16
N ASN A 142 2.48 8.05 -10.84
CA ASN A 142 1.38 8.80 -10.24
C ASN A 142 1.76 9.34 -8.86
N HIS A 143 2.13 10.60 -8.80
CA HIS A 143 2.56 11.30 -7.59
C HIS A 143 2.03 12.74 -7.58
N SER A 144 2.26 13.48 -6.52
CA SER A 144 1.72 14.83 -6.34
C SER A 144 2.23 15.85 -7.37
N GLY A 145 3.39 15.60 -7.97
CA GLY A 145 4.03 16.47 -8.98
C GLY A 145 3.47 16.29 -10.39
N ILE A 146 2.61 15.30 -10.67
CA ILE A 146 2.02 15.18 -12.01
C ILE A 146 0.95 16.25 -12.26
N GLY A 147 0.96 16.80 -13.47
CA GLY A 147 -0.04 17.80 -13.87
C GLY A 147 -1.45 17.20 -14.01
N PRO A 148 -2.49 18.05 -13.98
CA PRO A 148 -3.89 17.60 -14.03
C PRO A 148 -4.25 16.86 -15.33
N VAL A 149 -3.63 17.22 -16.45
CA VAL A 149 -3.84 16.56 -17.75
C VAL A 149 -3.35 15.10 -17.69
N THR A 150 -2.16 14.88 -17.15
CA THR A 150 -1.59 13.53 -16.98
C THR A 150 -2.44 12.71 -16.01
N ALA A 151 -2.86 13.30 -14.90
CA ALA A 151 -3.73 12.63 -13.93
C ALA A 151 -5.05 12.17 -14.54
N GLU A 152 -5.65 13.00 -15.40
CA GLU A 152 -6.88 12.66 -16.12
C GLU A 152 -6.65 11.56 -17.17
N SER A 153 -5.56 11.61 -17.93
CA SER A 153 -5.15 10.55 -18.86
C SER A 153 -4.99 9.20 -18.14
N ILE A 154 -4.37 9.19 -16.95
CA ILE A 154 -4.24 7.97 -16.13
C ILE A 154 -5.62 7.42 -15.75
N ARG A 155 -6.57 8.27 -15.35
CA ARG A 155 -7.93 7.84 -15.00
C ARG A 155 -8.67 7.23 -16.19
N GLN A 156 -8.57 7.85 -17.36
CA GLN A 156 -9.23 7.38 -18.58
C GLN A 156 -8.65 6.05 -19.07
N ARG A 157 -7.36 5.83 -18.86
CA ARG A 157 -6.63 4.63 -19.30
C ARG A 157 -6.50 3.55 -18.24
N ARG A 158 -7.12 3.69 -17.07
CA ARG A 158 -6.93 2.79 -15.92
C ARG A 158 -7.04 1.30 -16.21
N ASP A 159 -7.88 0.92 -17.18
CA ASP A 159 -8.10 -0.48 -17.52
C ASP A 159 -6.93 -1.07 -18.34
N SER A 160 -6.24 -0.24 -19.12
CA SER A 160 -5.05 -0.61 -19.90
C SER A 160 -3.75 -0.54 -19.10
N ILE A 161 -3.74 0.15 -17.96
CA ILE A 161 -2.57 0.25 -17.10
C ILE A 161 -2.48 -1.00 -16.22
N SER A 162 -1.32 -1.61 -16.19
CA SER A 162 -1.05 -2.83 -15.40
C SER A 162 -0.04 -2.60 -14.28
N LEU A 163 0.76 -1.52 -14.33
CA LEU A 163 1.71 -1.18 -13.28
C LEU A 163 1.62 0.32 -12.93
N TYR A 164 1.41 0.59 -11.66
CA TYR A 164 1.41 1.95 -11.10
C TYR A 164 2.62 2.15 -10.21
N LEU A 165 3.43 3.16 -10.51
CA LEU A 165 4.53 3.63 -9.67
C LEU A 165 4.05 4.90 -8.95
N SER A 166 3.81 4.85 -7.66
CA SER A 166 3.11 5.94 -6.98
C SER A 166 3.67 6.27 -5.60
N THR A 167 3.41 7.45 -5.14
CA THR A 167 3.55 7.83 -3.73
C THR A 167 2.25 7.56 -2.96
N SER A 168 2.13 8.08 -1.75
CA SER A 168 0.91 7.97 -0.93
C SER A 168 -0.36 8.54 -1.57
N VAL A 169 -0.24 9.25 -2.67
CA VAL A 169 -1.38 9.87 -3.40
C VAL A 169 -2.42 8.83 -3.82
N MET A 170 -1.98 7.63 -4.20
CA MET A 170 -2.88 6.54 -4.58
C MET A 170 -3.46 5.76 -3.39
N LEU A 171 -3.07 6.06 -2.17
CA LEU A 171 -3.73 5.51 -0.98
C LEU A 171 -5.14 6.06 -0.78
N LEU A 172 -5.45 7.20 -1.41
CA LEU A 172 -6.73 7.89 -1.30
C LEU A 172 -7.41 7.99 -2.67
N GLY A 173 -8.68 7.63 -2.75
CA GLY A 173 -9.60 8.08 -3.79
C GLY A 173 -9.62 7.34 -5.14
N LEU A 174 -8.72 6.42 -5.46
CA LEU A 174 -8.79 5.64 -6.69
C LEU A 174 -9.28 4.21 -6.43
N ASP A 175 -10.19 3.76 -7.26
CA ASP A 175 -10.74 2.41 -7.20
C ASP A 175 -10.14 1.55 -8.31
N PHE A 176 -9.42 0.49 -7.92
CA PHE A 176 -8.84 -0.49 -8.82
C PHE A 176 -9.43 -1.86 -8.49
N GLU A 177 -10.04 -2.49 -9.47
CA GLU A 177 -10.75 -3.75 -9.23
C GLU A 177 -9.81 -4.97 -9.20
N ASP A 178 -8.71 -4.95 -9.93
CA ASP A 178 -7.94 -6.15 -10.29
C ASP A 178 -6.45 -6.10 -9.93
N ILE A 179 -6.08 -5.30 -8.95
CA ILE A 179 -4.71 -5.31 -8.39
C ILE A 179 -4.49 -6.59 -7.59
N GLU A 180 -3.43 -7.32 -7.92
CA GLU A 180 -3.04 -8.58 -7.27
C GLU A 180 -1.73 -8.46 -6.49
N ILE A 181 -0.89 -7.46 -6.83
CA ILE A 181 0.40 -7.24 -6.20
C ILE A 181 0.50 -5.79 -5.73
N VAL A 182 0.87 -5.63 -4.47
CA VAL A 182 1.13 -4.33 -3.86
C VAL A 182 2.52 -4.38 -3.25
N VAL A 183 3.39 -3.47 -3.66
CA VAL A 183 4.75 -3.34 -3.13
C VAL A 183 4.88 -1.99 -2.44
N MET A 184 5.27 -1.97 -1.20
CA MET A 184 5.60 -0.75 -0.47
C MET A 184 7.11 -0.66 -0.27
N ILE A 185 7.73 0.29 -0.94
CA ILE A 185 9.17 0.56 -0.87
C ILE A 185 9.40 1.61 0.21
N ARG A 186 9.97 1.18 1.31
CA ARG A 186 10.08 1.89 2.59
C ARG A 186 8.73 2.10 3.28
N PRO A 187 8.60 1.80 4.56
CA PRO A 187 7.34 1.95 5.27
C PRO A 187 6.90 3.41 5.36
N PHE A 188 5.61 3.67 5.19
CA PHE A 188 5.01 4.95 5.52
C PHE A 188 4.86 5.13 7.04
N ASN A 189 4.51 6.33 7.45
CA ASN A 189 4.57 6.76 8.84
C ASN A 189 3.69 5.97 9.83
N PHE A 190 2.56 5.46 9.40
CA PHE A 190 1.57 4.83 10.28
C PHE A 190 1.10 3.47 9.73
N CYS A 191 0.71 2.54 10.62
CA CYS A 191 0.17 1.24 10.23
C CYS A 191 -1.11 1.34 9.38
N HIS A 192 -1.86 2.43 9.48
CA HIS A 192 -3.00 2.72 8.61
C HIS A 192 -2.64 2.65 7.12
N TYR A 193 -1.46 3.17 6.75
CA TYR A 193 -1.01 3.16 5.37
C TYR A 193 -0.69 1.75 4.86
N LEU A 194 -0.20 0.85 5.74
CA LEU A 194 0.03 -0.55 5.38
C LEU A 194 -1.28 -1.22 4.97
N VAL A 195 -2.31 -1.04 5.78
CA VAL A 195 -3.63 -1.62 5.53
C VAL A 195 -4.35 -0.96 4.35
N GLN A 196 -4.24 0.37 4.23
CA GLN A 196 -4.83 1.10 3.10
C GLN A 196 -4.16 0.72 1.78
N ALA A 197 -2.83 0.55 1.77
CA ALA A 197 -2.10 0.10 0.59
C ALA A 197 -2.51 -1.32 0.19
N ALA A 198 -2.51 -2.27 1.13
CA ALA A 198 -2.99 -3.63 0.89
C ALA A 198 -4.43 -3.61 0.36
N GLY A 199 -5.30 -2.78 0.93
CA GLY A 199 -6.70 -2.60 0.53
C GLY A 199 -6.91 -2.01 -0.86
N ARG A 200 -5.86 -1.61 -1.58
CA ARG A 200 -5.94 -1.29 -3.02
C ARG A 200 -6.06 -2.53 -3.88
N GLY A 201 -5.60 -3.67 -3.40
CA GLY A 201 -5.71 -4.95 -4.09
C GLY A 201 -6.95 -5.76 -3.73
N GLY A 202 -7.24 -6.79 -4.54
CA GLY A 202 -8.23 -7.83 -4.27
C GLY A 202 -9.67 -7.37 -4.20
N ARG A 203 -10.04 -6.27 -4.83
CA ARG A 203 -11.42 -5.76 -4.82
C ARG A 203 -12.34 -6.54 -5.74
N LYS A 204 -11.79 -7.10 -6.81
CA LYS A 204 -12.55 -7.94 -7.74
C LYS A 204 -12.97 -9.24 -7.07
N MET A 205 -14.25 -9.57 -7.25
CA MET A 205 -14.79 -10.85 -6.82
C MET A 205 -14.67 -11.86 -7.96
N GLU A 206 -14.23 -13.07 -7.64
CA GLU A 206 -14.16 -14.20 -8.55
C GLU A 206 -14.79 -15.40 -7.86
N ASN A 207 -15.87 -15.94 -8.44
CA ASN A 207 -16.67 -17.01 -7.83
C ASN A 207 -17.14 -16.72 -6.40
N GLY A 208 -17.52 -15.48 -6.11
CA GLY A 208 -17.95 -15.04 -4.77
C GLY A 208 -16.83 -14.82 -3.75
N LEU A 209 -15.57 -15.02 -4.14
CA LEU A 209 -14.41 -14.81 -3.30
C LEU A 209 -13.57 -13.62 -3.80
N ARG A 210 -12.97 -12.89 -2.88
CA ARG A 210 -12.01 -11.85 -3.24
C ARG A 210 -10.72 -12.46 -3.76
N ARG A 211 -10.13 -11.86 -4.79
CA ARG A 211 -8.82 -12.29 -5.30
C ARG A 211 -7.75 -12.15 -4.22
N ARG A 212 -6.85 -13.12 -4.20
CA ARG A 212 -5.68 -13.11 -3.33
C ARG A 212 -4.72 -12.00 -3.73
N VAL A 213 -4.15 -11.30 -2.75
CA VAL A 213 -3.21 -10.19 -2.92
C VAL A 213 -1.93 -10.47 -2.18
N LEU A 214 -0.81 -10.30 -2.88
CA LEU A 214 0.52 -10.27 -2.28
C LEU A 214 0.87 -8.82 -1.93
N PHE A 215 1.06 -8.55 -0.64
CA PHE A 215 1.54 -7.27 -0.15
C PHE A 215 2.99 -7.42 0.31
N TYR A 216 3.91 -6.77 -0.39
CA TYR A 216 5.33 -6.73 -0.05
C TYR A 216 5.68 -5.42 0.65
N LEU A 217 6.32 -5.52 1.82
CA LEU A 217 6.96 -4.39 2.48
C LEU A 217 8.48 -4.54 2.38
N LEU A 218 9.10 -3.67 1.62
CA LEU A 218 10.56 -3.62 1.43
C LEU A 218 11.15 -2.56 2.36
N TYR A 219 12.06 -2.95 3.24
CA TYR A 219 12.65 -2.04 4.21
C TYR A 219 14.06 -2.47 4.62
N ASN A 220 14.80 -1.56 5.22
CA ASN A 220 16.07 -1.85 5.88
C ASN A 220 16.16 -1.11 7.23
N ASN A 221 17.26 -1.28 7.93
CA ASN A 221 17.44 -0.68 9.26
C ASN A 221 17.41 0.86 9.23
N SER A 222 17.89 1.49 8.16
CA SER A 222 17.86 2.96 8.05
C SER A 222 16.44 3.48 7.89
N ASP A 223 15.56 2.74 7.21
CA ASP A 223 14.16 3.11 7.00
C ASP A 223 13.33 3.12 8.28
N ILE A 224 13.74 2.34 9.28
CA ILE A 224 13.05 2.19 10.56
C ILE A 224 13.84 2.75 11.73
N SER A 225 14.93 3.45 11.47
CA SER A 225 15.75 4.06 12.53
C SER A 225 14.94 5.09 13.33
N LYS A 226 15.35 5.34 14.58
CA LYS A 226 14.72 6.33 15.45
C LYS A 226 14.74 7.75 14.86
N ASN A 227 15.69 8.03 13.97
CA ASN A 227 15.89 9.33 13.34
C ASN A 227 14.98 9.57 12.13
N VAL A 228 14.19 8.58 11.70
CA VAL A 228 13.24 8.78 10.59
C VAL A 228 12.08 9.63 11.05
N PRO A 229 11.93 10.86 10.51
CA PRO A 229 10.90 11.79 10.98
C PRO A 229 9.49 11.24 10.76
N GLY A 230 8.64 11.39 11.78
CA GLY A 230 7.21 11.04 11.70
C GLY A 230 6.90 9.55 11.65
N LEU A 231 7.89 8.66 11.59
CA LEU A 231 7.65 7.22 11.59
C LEU A 231 7.19 6.77 12.98
N SER A 232 6.01 6.16 13.08
CA SER A 232 5.46 5.70 14.35
C SER A 232 6.22 4.50 14.91
N GLN A 233 6.22 4.36 16.24
CA GLN A 233 6.82 3.20 16.89
C GLN A 233 6.12 1.89 16.47
N ALA A 234 4.81 1.93 16.24
CA ALA A 234 4.05 0.78 15.77
C ALA A 234 4.56 0.23 14.42
N VAL A 235 4.90 1.11 13.48
CA VAL A 235 5.48 0.69 12.18
C VAL A 235 6.86 0.08 12.37
N ARG A 236 7.71 0.67 13.23
CA ARG A 236 9.02 0.06 13.57
C ARG A 236 8.86 -1.34 14.14
N SER A 237 7.96 -1.48 15.11
CA SER A 237 7.67 -2.77 15.74
C SER A 237 7.08 -3.78 14.75
N PHE A 238 6.21 -3.34 13.82
CA PHE A 238 5.71 -4.20 12.73
C PHE A 238 6.84 -4.72 11.83
N CYS A 239 7.75 -3.85 11.43
CA CYS A 239 8.90 -4.25 10.62
C CYS A 239 9.81 -5.26 11.35
N GLN A 240 9.98 -5.11 12.65
CA GLN A 240 10.82 -5.96 13.48
C GLN A 240 10.12 -7.21 14.02
N ALA A 241 8.79 -7.32 13.89
CA ALA A 241 8.03 -8.43 14.42
C ALA A 241 8.47 -9.77 13.80
N SER A 242 8.72 -10.78 14.62
CA SER A 242 8.91 -12.17 14.22
C SER A 242 7.63 -13.00 14.28
N SER A 243 6.60 -12.48 14.94
CA SER A 243 5.28 -13.09 15.03
C SER A 243 4.42 -12.83 13.78
N CYS A 244 3.22 -13.43 13.73
CA CYS A 244 2.28 -13.23 12.64
C CYS A 244 1.96 -11.75 12.40
N LEU A 245 2.20 -11.28 11.17
CA LEU A 245 2.01 -9.88 10.79
C LEU A 245 0.53 -9.47 10.77
N LYS A 246 -0.36 -10.37 10.39
CA LYS A 246 -1.81 -10.11 10.43
C LYS A 246 -2.28 -9.96 11.87
N GLU A 247 -1.80 -10.82 12.76
CA GLU A 247 -2.13 -10.75 14.18
C GLU A 247 -1.59 -9.45 14.83
N TYR A 248 -0.38 -9.02 14.43
CA TYR A 248 0.15 -7.74 14.85
C TYR A 248 -0.78 -6.57 14.47
N LEU A 249 -1.19 -6.50 13.19
CA LEU A 249 -2.09 -5.46 12.72
C LEU A 249 -3.48 -5.57 13.36
N ARG A 250 -3.99 -6.79 13.56
CA ARG A 250 -5.26 -7.02 14.25
C ARG A 250 -5.25 -6.43 15.65
N LYS A 251 -4.20 -6.71 16.43
CA LYS A 251 -4.02 -6.14 17.77
C LYS A 251 -3.87 -4.61 17.74
N TYR A 252 -3.14 -4.09 16.76
CA TYR A 252 -2.96 -2.65 16.61
C TYR A 252 -4.28 -1.91 16.37
N PHE A 253 -5.19 -2.51 15.58
CA PHE A 253 -6.51 -1.94 15.29
C PHE A 253 -7.60 -2.39 16.26
N ASP A 254 -7.26 -3.05 17.37
CA ASP A 254 -8.23 -3.56 18.36
C ASP A 254 -9.37 -4.35 17.71
N SER A 255 -9.05 -5.20 16.75
CA SER A 255 -10.02 -6.01 16.02
C SER A 255 -10.28 -7.32 16.77
N ASP A 256 -11.54 -7.58 17.10
CA ASP A 256 -11.98 -8.81 17.75
C ASP A 256 -12.07 -10.00 16.77
N ALA A 257 -11.92 -9.77 15.48
CA ALA A 257 -11.96 -10.81 14.48
C ALA A 257 -10.79 -11.77 14.67
N GLU A 258 -11.08 -13.05 14.94
CA GLU A 258 -10.06 -14.07 14.99
C GLU A 258 -9.34 -14.17 13.64
N CYS A 259 -8.03 -14.06 13.68
CA CYS A 259 -7.20 -14.44 12.55
C CYS A 259 -7.16 -15.97 12.54
N GLN A 260 -8.02 -16.60 11.76
CA GLN A 260 -7.80 -18.01 11.43
C GLN A 260 -6.56 -18.05 10.54
N PRO A 261 -5.43 -18.56 11.01
CA PRO A 261 -4.24 -18.66 10.18
C PRO A 261 -4.54 -19.71 9.10
N ASN A 262 -4.89 -19.25 7.92
CA ASN A 262 -4.71 -20.08 6.74
C ASN A 262 -3.19 -20.15 6.55
N LEU A 263 -2.58 -21.25 7.03
CA LEU A 263 -1.13 -21.45 7.03
C LEU A 263 -0.53 -21.29 5.62
N ASP A 264 -1.31 -21.59 4.59
CA ASP A 264 -0.86 -21.47 3.18
C ASP A 264 -0.93 -20.03 2.63
N TRP A 265 -1.64 -19.12 3.31
CA TRP A 265 -1.86 -17.75 2.82
C TRP A 265 -1.98 -16.74 3.95
N CYS A 266 -0.94 -16.60 4.76
CA CYS A 266 -0.98 -15.67 5.89
C CYS A 266 0.03 -14.53 5.75
N CYS A 267 1.28 -14.78 6.09
CA CYS A 267 2.36 -13.79 6.03
C CYS A 267 3.72 -14.48 6.03
N SER A 268 4.78 -13.73 5.68
CA SER A 268 6.15 -14.25 5.63
C SER A 268 6.58 -14.92 6.93
N SER A 269 6.22 -14.35 8.09
CA SER A 269 6.59 -14.95 9.40
C SER A 269 5.92 -16.30 9.65
N CYS A 270 4.66 -16.49 9.21
CA CYS A 270 3.96 -17.78 9.34
C CYS A 270 4.45 -18.81 8.32
N LEU A 271 4.92 -18.37 7.17
CA LEU A 271 5.42 -19.23 6.09
C LEU A 271 6.91 -19.56 6.23
N GLY A 272 7.59 -19.03 7.25
CA GLY A 272 9.03 -19.23 7.44
C GLY A 272 9.88 -18.58 6.33
N ILE A 273 9.34 -17.59 5.61
CA ILE A 273 10.09 -16.82 4.62
C ILE A 273 10.97 -15.84 5.39
N GLU A 274 12.27 -16.05 5.36
CA GLU A 274 13.24 -15.15 5.99
C GLU A 274 13.19 -13.76 5.35
N SER A 275 13.12 -12.74 6.21
CA SER A 275 13.07 -11.33 5.84
C SER A 275 14.47 -10.71 5.73
#